data_f544b58c7529029f5a6c6f56f049d782
#
_entry.id   f544b58c7529029f5a6c6f56f049d782
#
_cell.length_a   1.000
_cell.length_b   1.000
_cell.length_c   1.000
_cell.angle_alpha   90.00
_cell.angle_beta   90.00
_cell.angle_gamma   90.00
#
_symmetry.space_group_name_H-M   'P 1'
#
loop_
_entity.id
_entity.type
_entity.pdbx_description
1 polymer ?
#
loop_
_entity_poly.entity_id
_entity_poly.type
_entity_poly.pdbx_seq_one_letter_code
_entity_poly.pdbx_strand_id
1 'polypeptide(L)'
;MKTLGMLNSKSIPTGILLKASVLAALFLVGCNSDREKTAVNNEVMSGTEEAILTSAPAVPPPITRTHPTKVIVHLEVIEVVKTLSPGVQYTFWTFGGDVPGKFIRIREGDDVEFHLSNHPNNRMPHNIDLHAVSGQGGGAAASVTAPGHSSQFSFKALNPGLFVYHCATAPVGMHIANGMYGLIYVQPKAELPKVDKEYYVMQSEFYTAGKYGEEGLQPFSMEKAVKEDPDYVVFNGSVGAIANDNALTAKVGESVRIFIGNGGPNLISSFHVIGDIFDKVYTEGGSVPQLNVQTTLVPSGGSSIVEFKVDVPATYILVDHSIFRTFNKGSLGMLKVTGDENKEIYSGKQNDDVYRPEGGAIQSVGAEKAPSISVKLTKAQMLEKGGRIFTEVCAACHQPQGQGLPGAFPPLAKSDYLRADKQRAIGIVKNGISGELTVNGVKFNGVMPKLNLDAVSIAAVLTYVRSNFGNTGDAVTVEEVNAVK
;
A
#
# COMPACT_ATOMS: atom_id res chain seq x y z
N MET A 1 -18.27 -59.90 26.62
CA MET A 1 -17.89 -60.82 27.72
C MET A 1 -17.11 -60.03 28.75
N LYS A 2 -17.73 -60.01 29.99
CA LYS A 2 -17.09 -59.87 31.33
C LYS A 2 -16.29 -58.59 31.58
N THR A 3 -16.42 -57.85 32.64
CA THR A 3 -17.26 -57.79 33.88
C THR A 3 -16.80 -56.56 34.61
N LEU A 4 -17.70 -55.74 35.01
CA LEU A 4 -18.01 -55.16 36.33
C LEU A 4 -17.03 -55.44 37.45
N GLY A 5 -16.62 -54.41 38.16
CA GLY A 5 -16.04 -54.48 39.48
C GLY A 5 -16.41 -53.22 40.28
N MET A 6 -17.36 -53.39 41.17
CA MET A 6 -17.89 -52.45 42.16
C MET A 6 -17.05 -52.38 43.45
N LEU A 7 -17.26 -51.24 44.15
CA LEU A 7 -17.21 -51.06 45.62
C LEU A 7 -15.86 -50.81 46.32
N ASN A 8 -15.69 -49.68 47.03
CA ASN A 8 -16.08 -49.67 48.43
C ASN A 8 -16.02 -48.27 49.07
N SER A 9 -17.06 -47.96 49.81
CA SER A 9 -17.26 -46.87 50.73
C SER A 9 -16.39 -47.02 52.00
N LYS A 10 -15.83 -45.93 52.53
CA LYS A 10 -15.58 -45.81 53.98
C LYS A 10 -15.82 -44.41 54.51
N SER A 11 -16.61 -44.43 55.50
CA SER A 11 -17.18 -43.51 56.46
C SER A 11 -16.28 -42.41 57.06
N ILE A 12 -17.00 -41.34 57.36
CA ILE A 12 -16.70 -40.15 58.17
C ILE A 12 -16.30 -40.50 59.63
N PRO A 13 -15.54 -39.61 60.28
CA PRO A 13 -15.99 -39.17 61.61
C PRO A 13 -16.12 -37.65 61.76
N THR A 14 -17.22 -37.27 62.34
CA THR A 14 -17.62 -36.01 62.92
C THR A 14 -16.66 -35.51 64.01
N GLY A 15 -16.49 -34.21 64.03
CA GLY A 15 -16.17 -33.50 65.26
C GLY A 15 -15.41 -32.17 65.10
N ILE A 16 -16.08 -31.13 65.38
CA ILE A 16 -15.77 -29.95 66.19
C ILE A 16 -16.19 -28.65 65.46
N LEU A 17 -17.24 -28.11 66.02
CA LEU A 17 -17.68 -26.70 65.83
C LEU A 17 -16.61 -25.75 66.33
N LEU A 18 -16.22 -24.78 65.54
CA LEU A 18 -15.78 -23.48 66.02
C LEU A 18 -16.39 -22.38 65.18
N LYS A 19 -17.21 -21.56 65.88
CA LYS A 19 -17.85 -20.38 65.28
C LYS A 19 -16.78 -19.32 65.04
N ALA A 20 -16.68 -18.90 63.76
CA ALA A 20 -16.07 -17.62 63.45
C ALA A 20 -16.97 -16.95 62.40
N SER A 21 -17.78 -16.00 62.88
CA SER A 21 -18.58 -15.10 62.07
C SER A 21 -17.63 -14.13 61.37
N VAL A 22 -17.37 -14.37 60.06
CA VAL A 22 -16.76 -13.36 59.20
C VAL A 22 -17.85 -12.84 58.26
N LEU A 23 -18.19 -11.58 58.49
CA LEU A 23 -19.07 -10.79 57.64
C LEU A 23 -18.45 -10.63 56.25
N ALA A 24 -18.83 -11.48 55.32
CA ALA A 24 -18.47 -11.30 53.92
C ALA A 24 -19.51 -10.35 53.28
N ALA A 25 -19.16 -9.06 53.25
CA ALA A 25 -19.87 -8.12 52.39
C ALA A 25 -19.56 -8.46 50.93
N LEU A 26 -20.42 -9.20 50.27
CA LEU A 26 -20.40 -9.34 48.82
C LEU A 26 -20.72 -7.98 48.20
N PHE A 27 -19.67 -7.28 47.77
CA PHE A 27 -19.81 -6.25 46.75
C PHE A 27 -20.19 -6.96 45.44
N LEU A 28 -21.48 -7.07 45.16
CA LEU A 28 -22.04 -7.25 43.85
C LEU A 28 -21.75 -5.95 43.07
N VAL A 29 -20.53 -5.82 42.52
CA VAL A 29 -20.31 -4.90 41.41
C VAL A 29 -21.04 -5.53 40.24
N GLY A 30 -22.32 -5.18 40.09
CA GLY A 30 -23.01 -5.40 38.85
C GLY A 30 -22.31 -4.59 37.78
N CYS A 31 -21.58 -5.25 36.89
CA CYS A 31 -21.29 -4.67 35.59
C CYS A 31 -22.62 -4.47 34.87
N ASN A 32 -23.26 -3.36 35.13
CA ASN A 32 -24.21 -2.79 34.20
C ASN A 32 -23.38 -2.41 32.97
N SER A 33 -23.24 -3.30 32.02
CA SER A 33 -22.99 -2.92 30.66
C SER A 33 -24.31 -2.29 30.14
N ASP A 34 -24.65 -1.14 30.65
CA ASP A 34 -25.49 -0.24 29.90
C ASP A 34 -24.69 0.10 28.63
N ARG A 35 -24.94 -0.70 27.60
CA ARG A 35 -24.88 -0.13 26.26
C ARG A 35 -25.79 1.10 26.39
N GLU A 36 -25.18 2.27 26.51
CA GLU A 36 -25.89 3.50 26.22
C GLU A 36 -26.53 3.25 24.86
N LYS A 37 -27.81 2.97 24.86
CA LYS A 37 -28.65 3.12 23.67
C LYS A 37 -28.36 4.55 23.29
N THR A 38 -27.58 4.75 22.26
CA THR A 38 -27.31 6.04 21.67
C THR A 38 -28.65 6.71 21.56
N ALA A 39 -28.88 7.68 22.42
CA ALA A 39 -30.08 8.48 22.37
C ALA A 39 -30.15 9.00 20.95
N VAL A 40 -31.16 8.64 20.20
CA VAL A 40 -31.41 9.21 18.88
C VAL A 40 -31.41 10.70 19.11
N ASN A 41 -30.30 11.35 18.79
CA ASN A 41 -30.15 12.77 19.04
C ASN A 41 -31.22 13.45 18.20
N ASN A 42 -32.16 14.14 18.85
CA ASN A 42 -33.23 14.88 18.21
C ASN A 42 -32.72 16.17 17.54
N GLU A 43 -31.54 16.11 16.89
CA GLU A 43 -31.13 17.19 16.00
C GLU A 43 -32.17 17.28 14.88
N VAL A 44 -32.74 18.46 14.71
CA VAL A 44 -33.73 18.68 13.67
C VAL A 44 -33.04 18.62 12.31
N MET A 45 -33.46 17.67 11.49
CA MET A 45 -33.00 17.58 10.12
C MET A 45 -33.40 18.84 9.35
N SER A 46 -32.48 19.40 8.58
CA SER A 46 -32.71 20.60 7.80
C SER A 46 -31.97 20.59 6.48
N GLY A 47 -32.69 20.86 5.41
CA GLY A 47 -32.16 20.99 4.06
C GLY A 47 -31.96 19.67 3.31
N THR A 48 -31.53 19.82 2.07
CA THR A 48 -31.14 18.74 1.15
C THR A 48 -29.90 19.20 0.39
N GLU A 49 -28.93 18.35 0.22
CA GLU A 49 -27.70 18.64 -0.55
C GLU A 49 -27.24 17.43 -1.35
N GLU A 50 -26.57 17.69 -2.47
CA GLU A 50 -25.86 16.67 -3.25
C GLU A 50 -24.49 16.41 -2.64
N ALA A 51 -24.11 15.14 -2.50
CA ALA A 51 -22.78 14.78 -2.03
C ALA A 51 -21.70 15.18 -3.03
N ILE A 52 -20.64 15.82 -2.55
CA ILE A 52 -19.44 16.07 -3.35
C ILE A 52 -18.63 14.79 -3.38
N LEU A 53 -18.43 14.21 -4.57
CA LEU A 53 -17.65 13.01 -4.78
C LEU A 53 -16.31 13.36 -5.43
N THR A 54 -15.21 12.83 -4.90
CA THR A 54 -13.87 13.10 -5.45
C THR A 54 -13.15 11.81 -5.83
N SER A 55 -12.29 11.90 -6.84
CA SER A 55 -11.35 10.82 -7.21
C SER A 55 -10.08 10.90 -6.36
N ALA A 56 -9.51 9.75 -6.02
CA ALA A 56 -8.21 9.70 -5.35
C ALA A 56 -7.12 10.44 -6.17
N PRO A 57 -6.19 11.13 -5.52
CA PRO A 57 -5.99 11.24 -4.07
C PRO A 57 -6.78 12.38 -3.39
N ALA A 58 -7.69 13.05 -4.09
CA ALA A 58 -8.47 14.16 -3.54
C ALA A 58 -9.57 13.68 -2.59
N VAL A 59 -9.85 14.50 -1.58
CA VAL A 59 -10.89 14.28 -0.56
C VAL A 59 -11.92 15.40 -0.67
N PRO A 60 -13.24 15.13 -0.54
CA PRO A 60 -14.23 16.19 -0.48
C PRO A 60 -13.98 17.13 0.70
N PRO A 61 -14.33 18.43 0.57
CA PRO A 61 -14.10 19.38 1.66
C PRO A 61 -14.82 18.95 2.95
N PRO A 62 -14.27 19.34 4.12
CA PRO A 62 -14.94 19.10 5.40
C PRO A 62 -16.37 19.66 5.44
N ILE A 63 -17.29 18.91 6.03
CA ILE A 63 -18.66 19.36 6.22
C ILE A 63 -18.70 20.30 7.42
N THR A 64 -19.11 21.53 7.19
CA THR A 64 -19.12 22.59 8.21
C THR A 64 -20.49 22.83 8.85
N ARG A 65 -21.56 22.23 8.32
CA ARG A 65 -22.88 22.31 8.92
C ARG A 65 -22.93 21.57 10.26
N THR A 66 -23.73 22.11 11.18
CA THR A 66 -23.86 21.58 12.55
C THR A 66 -25.10 20.73 12.76
N HIS A 67 -25.93 20.56 11.73
CA HIS A 67 -27.19 19.80 11.78
C HIS A 67 -27.18 18.67 10.73
N PRO A 68 -27.96 17.60 10.95
CA PRO A 68 -28.15 16.57 9.96
C PRO A 68 -28.97 17.07 8.77
N THR A 69 -28.70 16.53 7.59
CA THR A 69 -29.29 16.96 6.32
C THR A 69 -29.66 15.71 5.52
N LYS A 70 -30.60 15.84 4.58
CA LYS A 70 -30.83 14.83 3.57
C LYS A 70 -29.71 14.96 2.51
N VAL A 71 -28.86 13.95 2.41
CA VAL A 71 -27.75 13.92 1.45
C VAL A 71 -28.11 12.98 0.30
N ILE A 72 -28.00 13.47 -0.93
CA ILE A 72 -28.23 12.67 -2.15
C ILE A 72 -26.88 12.27 -2.73
N VAL A 73 -26.68 10.98 -2.94
CA VAL A 73 -25.44 10.42 -3.52
C VAL A 73 -25.78 9.78 -4.86
N HIS A 74 -25.16 10.24 -5.95
CA HIS A 74 -25.24 9.62 -7.27
C HIS A 74 -23.91 8.96 -7.61
N LEU A 75 -23.90 7.64 -7.80
CA LEU A 75 -22.72 6.89 -8.16
C LEU A 75 -22.99 6.01 -9.38
N GLU A 76 -22.12 6.10 -10.39
CA GLU A 76 -22.22 5.30 -11.59
C GLU A 76 -21.20 4.17 -11.58
N VAL A 77 -21.60 2.98 -12.01
CA VAL A 77 -20.69 1.86 -12.25
C VAL A 77 -20.27 1.85 -13.70
N ILE A 78 -18.95 1.78 -13.94
CA ILE A 78 -18.35 1.80 -15.28
C ILE A 78 -17.29 0.72 -15.39
N GLU A 79 -17.43 -0.17 -16.38
CA GLU A 79 -16.36 -1.11 -16.77
C GLU A 79 -15.47 -0.44 -17.82
N VAL A 80 -14.17 -0.34 -17.57
CA VAL A 80 -13.24 0.44 -18.41
C VAL A 80 -11.86 -0.18 -18.47
N VAL A 81 -11.23 -0.15 -19.65
CA VAL A 81 -9.82 -0.54 -19.81
C VAL A 81 -8.93 0.64 -19.46
N LYS A 82 -8.04 0.45 -18.50
CA LYS A 82 -7.04 1.45 -18.05
C LYS A 82 -5.68 0.79 -17.86
N THR A 83 -4.65 1.61 -17.67
CA THR A 83 -3.29 1.15 -17.36
C THR A 83 -3.19 0.69 -15.92
N LEU A 84 -2.75 -0.56 -15.69
CA LEU A 84 -2.43 -1.12 -14.38
C LEU A 84 -0.94 -0.90 -14.04
N SER A 85 -0.07 -1.02 -15.02
CA SER A 85 1.38 -0.79 -14.93
C SER A 85 1.88 -0.35 -16.31
N PRO A 86 3.05 0.28 -16.45
CA PRO A 86 3.61 0.63 -17.74
C PRO A 86 3.60 -0.55 -18.73
N GLY A 87 2.93 -0.37 -19.88
CA GLY A 87 2.74 -1.41 -20.91
C GLY A 87 1.64 -2.44 -20.58
N VAL A 88 1.07 -2.44 -19.40
CA VAL A 88 0.06 -3.41 -18.95
C VAL A 88 -1.30 -2.74 -18.81
N GLN A 89 -2.29 -3.24 -19.51
CA GLN A 89 -3.67 -2.81 -19.42
C GLN A 89 -4.52 -3.84 -18.68
N TYR A 90 -5.59 -3.38 -18.06
CA TYR A 90 -6.55 -4.22 -17.34
C TYR A 90 -7.97 -3.70 -17.53
N THR A 91 -8.95 -4.60 -17.56
CA THR A 91 -10.36 -4.21 -17.55
C THR A 91 -10.81 -4.02 -16.13
N PHE A 92 -10.86 -2.77 -15.68
CA PHE A 92 -11.35 -2.42 -14.35
C PHE A 92 -12.87 -2.35 -14.34
N TRP A 93 -13.46 -2.78 -13.24
CA TRP A 93 -14.84 -2.50 -12.88
C TRP A 93 -14.81 -1.44 -11.78
N THR A 94 -15.51 -0.35 -11.98
CA THR A 94 -15.25 0.85 -11.17
C THR A 94 -16.53 1.48 -10.64
N PHE A 95 -16.41 2.18 -9.54
CA PHE A 95 -17.40 3.14 -9.07
C PHE A 95 -16.98 4.56 -9.46
N GLY A 96 -17.59 5.11 -10.50
CA GLY A 96 -17.32 6.46 -11.00
C GLY A 96 -16.13 6.56 -11.96
N GLY A 97 -15.74 5.44 -12.63
CA GLY A 97 -14.70 5.43 -13.67
C GLY A 97 -13.26 5.36 -13.18
N ASP A 98 -13.04 5.39 -11.86
CA ASP A 98 -11.71 5.36 -11.24
C ASP A 98 -11.54 4.19 -10.26
N VAL A 99 -10.31 3.84 -9.96
CA VAL A 99 -9.91 2.91 -8.89
C VAL A 99 -8.89 3.60 -7.98
N PRO A 100 -9.17 3.70 -6.69
CA PRO A 100 -10.43 3.34 -6.02
C PRO A 100 -11.60 4.21 -6.52
N GLY A 101 -12.83 3.75 -6.22
CA GLY A 101 -14.05 4.51 -6.48
C GLY A 101 -14.08 5.85 -5.75
N LYS A 102 -15.10 6.65 -6.00
CA LYS A 102 -15.20 8.02 -5.47
C LYS A 102 -15.21 8.05 -3.94
N PHE A 103 -14.48 8.98 -3.34
CA PHE A 103 -14.58 9.26 -1.91
C PHE A 103 -15.91 9.93 -1.61
N ILE A 104 -16.65 9.39 -0.65
CA ILE A 104 -17.94 9.91 -0.18
C ILE A 104 -17.73 10.49 1.22
N ARG A 105 -18.08 11.76 1.45
CA ARG A 105 -18.09 12.38 2.79
C ARG A 105 -19.50 12.77 3.15
N ILE A 106 -20.01 12.21 4.26
CA ILE A 106 -21.31 12.53 4.87
C ILE A 106 -21.08 12.79 6.36
N ARG A 107 -22.10 13.30 7.06
CA ARG A 107 -21.99 13.60 8.49
C ARG A 107 -22.84 12.63 9.31
N GLU A 108 -22.39 12.35 10.51
CA GLU A 108 -23.16 11.60 11.51
C GLU A 108 -24.55 12.24 11.71
N GLY A 109 -25.59 11.41 11.58
CA GLY A 109 -26.99 11.81 11.70
C GLY A 109 -27.67 12.13 10.37
N ASP A 110 -26.95 12.21 9.24
CA ASP A 110 -27.56 12.44 7.92
C ASP A 110 -28.48 11.31 7.50
N ASP A 111 -29.54 11.69 6.76
CA ASP A 111 -30.35 10.76 5.99
C ASP A 111 -29.84 10.74 4.56
N VAL A 112 -29.32 9.61 4.16
CA VAL A 112 -28.68 9.45 2.84
C VAL A 112 -29.63 8.76 1.87
N GLU A 113 -29.85 9.40 0.74
CA GLU A 113 -30.54 8.81 -0.41
C GLU A 113 -29.47 8.44 -1.45
N PHE A 114 -29.29 7.15 -1.68
CA PHE A 114 -28.22 6.62 -2.51
C PHE A 114 -28.77 6.09 -3.83
N HIS A 115 -28.25 6.61 -4.95
CA HIS A 115 -28.57 6.20 -6.31
C HIS A 115 -27.35 5.51 -6.92
N LEU A 116 -27.53 4.25 -7.34
CA LEU A 116 -26.53 3.50 -8.09
C LEU A 116 -27.01 3.30 -9.52
N SER A 117 -26.26 3.81 -10.49
CA SER A 117 -26.52 3.58 -11.92
C SER A 117 -25.48 2.61 -12.47
N ASN A 118 -25.90 1.70 -13.34
CA ASN A 118 -25.01 0.78 -14.04
C ASN A 118 -24.98 1.17 -15.52
N HIS A 119 -23.81 1.61 -16.01
CA HIS A 119 -23.67 2.14 -17.36
C HIS A 119 -24.13 1.11 -18.42
N PRO A 120 -24.90 1.50 -19.45
CA PRO A 120 -25.49 0.56 -20.41
C PRO A 120 -24.50 -0.25 -21.21
N ASN A 121 -23.24 0.20 -21.32
CA ASN A 121 -22.16 -0.53 -22.02
C ASN A 121 -21.48 -1.57 -21.12
N ASN A 122 -21.79 -1.62 -19.83
CA ASN A 122 -21.28 -2.64 -18.94
C ASN A 122 -21.84 -4.03 -19.30
N ARG A 123 -21.13 -5.07 -18.89
CA ARG A 123 -21.52 -6.46 -19.18
C ARG A 123 -22.16 -7.17 -18.00
N MET A 124 -21.85 -6.69 -16.79
CA MET A 124 -22.23 -7.37 -15.56
C MET A 124 -23.23 -6.56 -14.74
N PRO A 125 -24.13 -7.22 -14.00
CA PRO A 125 -24.87 -6.56 -12.92
C PRO A 125 -23.91 -6.24 -11.78
N HIS A 126 -24.15 -5.13 -11.10
CA HIS A 126 -23.38 -4.67 -9.96
C HIS A 126 -24.30 -4.19 -8.84
N ASN A 127 -23.77 -4.13 -7.63
CA ASN A 127 -24.45 -3.55 -6.47
C ASN A 127 -23.43 -2.83 -5.58
N ILE A 128 -23.85 -2.34 -4.43
CA ILE A 128 -22.95 -1.73 -3.46
C ILE A 128 -23.27 -2.18 -2.05
N ASP A 129 -22.27 -2.63 -1.33
CA ASP A 129 -22.24 -2.85 0.11
C ASP A 129 -21.42 -1.71 0.74
N LEU A 130 -22.06 -0.92 1.59
CA LEU A 130 -21.42 0.16 2.34
C LEU A 130 -21.26 -0.31 3.80
N HIS A 131 -20.04 -0.52 4.27
CA HIS A 131 -19.77 -0.91 5.65
C HIS A 131 -20.27 0.13 6.68
N ALA A 132 -20.55 1.35 6.24
CA ALA A 132 -21.18 2.40 7.06
C ALA A 132 -22.66 2.17 7.34
N VAL A 133 -23.31 1.22 6.64
CA VAL A 133 -24.76 1.03 6.67
C VAL A 133 -25.14 -0.12 7.60
N SER A 134 -25.90 0.18 8.64
CA SER A 134 -26.50 -0.84 9.49
C SER A 134 -27.82 -1.33 8.86
N GLY A 135 -27.75 -2.38 8.05
CA GLY A 135 -28.90 -2.94 7.34
C GLY A 135 -28.51 -4.18 6.54
N GLN A 136 -29.47 -4.75 5.83
CA GLN A 136 -29.28 -6.00 5.09
C GLN A 136 -28.21 -5.83 3.99
N GLY A 137 -27.05 -6.46 4.17
CA GLY A 137 -25.93 -6.45 3.23
C GLY A 137 -25.42 -5.06 2.94
N GLY A 138 -25.44 -4.13 3.93
CA GLY A 138 -24.92 -2.77 3.74
C GLY A 138 -25.59 -1.98 2.59
N GLY A 139 -26.77 -2.40 2.14
CA GLY A 139 -27.45 -1.87 0.94
C GLY A 139 -27.36 -2.79 -0.28
N ALA A 140 -26.52 -3.84 -0.27
CA ALA A 140 -26.28 -4.69 -1.43
C ALA A 140 -27.53 -5.35 -2.00
N ALA A 141 -28.45 -5.80 -1.12
CA ALA A 141 -29.70 -6.43 -1.55
C ALA A 141 -30.66 -5.45 -2.26
N ALA A 142 -30.60 -4.16 -1.90
CA ALA A 142 -31.45 -3.12 -2.47
C ALA A 142 -30.87 -2.46 -3.73
N SER A 143 -29.60 -2.71 -4.03
CA SER A 143 -28.85 -2.01 -5.08
C SER A 143 -28.39 -2.89 -6.23
N VAL A 144 -28.91 -4.12 -6.36
CA VAL A 144 -28.57 -4.96 -7.52
C VAL A 144 -29.08 -4.30 -8.82
N THR A 145 -28.18 -3.84 -9.64
CA THR A 145 -28.46 -3.01 -10.80
C THR A 145 -27.91 -3.64 -12.06
N ALA A 146 -28.76 -3.98 -13.00
CA ALA A 146 -28.36 -4.48 -14.33
C ALA A 146 -27.84 -3.35 -15.21
N PRO A 147 -27.04 -3.67 -16.26
CA PRO A 147 -26.61 -2.66 -17.24
C PRO A 147 -27.78 -1.86 -17.81
N GLY A 148 -27.63 -0.53 -17.88
CA GLY A 148 -28.67 0.40 -18.33
C GLY A 148 -29.78 0.70 -17.32
N HIS A 149 -29.66 0.21 -16.10
CA HIS A 149 -30.63 0.46 -15.03
C HIS A 149 -30.01 1.28 -13.89
N SER A 150 -30.88 1.78 -13.01
CA SER A 150 -30.50 2.41 -11.74
C SER A 150 -31.33 1.85 -10.60
N SER A 151 -30.77 1.83 -9.42
CA SER A 151 -31.43 1.48 -8.15
C SER A 151 -31.24 2.59 -7.13
N GLN A 152 -32.17 2.64 -6.17
CA GLN A 152 -32.16 3.63 -5.09
C GLN A 152 -32.50 2.97 -3.77
N PHE A 153 -31.80 3.38 -2.71
CA PHE A 153 -32.15 3.03 -1.33
C PHE A 153 -31.76 4.19 -0.41
N SER A 154 -32.22 4.15 0.82
CA SER A 154 -31.90 5.19 1.81
C SER A 154 -31.44 4.56 3.10
N PHE A 155 -30.56 5.27 3.81
CA PHE A 155 -30.07 4.87 5.12
C PHE A 155 -29.77 6.09 6.00
N LYS A 156 -29.67 5.87 7.30
CA LYS A 156 -29.20 6.88 8.24
C LYS A 156 -27.75 6.64 8.61
N ALA A 157 -26.94 7.70 8.56
CA ALA A 157 -25.53 7.67 8.97
C ALA A 157 -25.43 7.66 10.51
N LEU A 158 -25.44 6.47 11.11
CA LEU A 158 -25.54 6.30 12.57
C LEU A 158 -24.18 6.34 13.27
N ASN A 159 -23.16 5.82 12.64
CA ASN A 159 -21.85 5.62 13.27
C ASN A 159 -20.80 6.47 12.55
N PRO A 160 -20.13 7.39 13.24
CA PRO A 160 -18.99 8.09 12.66
C PRO A 160 -17.79 7.15 12.48
N GLY A 161 -17.02 7.36 11.42
CA GLY A 161 -15.87 6.55 11.09
C GLY A 161 -15.53 6.57 9.61
N LEU A 162 -14.47 5.89 9.26
CA LEU A 162 -14.03 5.69 7.88
C LEU A 162 -14.34 4.25 7.49
N PHE A 163 -15.14 4.07 6.43
CA PHE A 163 -15.64 2.75 6.06
C PHE A 163 -15.35 2.45 4.60
N VAL A 164 -15.07 1.18 4.31
CA VAL A 164 -14.98 0.70 2.93
C VAL A 164 -16.40 0.53 2.38
N TYR A 165 -16.57 0.75 1.10
CA TYR A 165 -17.68 0.23 0.32
C TYR A 165 -17.15 -0.59 -0.84
N HIS A 166 -17.88 -1.60 -1.27
CA HIS A 166 -17.49 -2.46 -2.39
C HIS A 166 -18.68 -3.11 -3.08
N CYS A 167 -18.46 -3.70 -4.25
CA CYS A 167 -19.49 -4.52 -4.90
C CYS A 167 -19.58 -5.88 -4.20
N ALA A 168 -20.80 -6.28 -3.88
CA ALA A 168 -21.14 -7.57 -3.27
C ALA A 168 -21.92 -8.51 -4.20
N THR A 169 -21.90 -8.24 -5.52
CA THR A 169 -22.45 -9.17 -6.52
C THR A 169 -21.55 -10.39 -6.63
N ALA A 170 -22.16 -11.57 -6.65
CA ALA A 170 -21.41 -12.82 -6.79
C ALA A 170 -20.78 -12.99 -8.19
N PRO A 171 -19.53 -13.45 -8.30
CA PRO A 171 -18.57 -13.82 -7.25
C PRO A 171 -17.94 -12.58 -6.60
N VAL A 172 -18.22 -12.33 -5.34
CA VAL A 172 -17.87 -11.06 -4.64
C VAL A 172 -16.39 -10.71 -4.75
N GLY A 173 -15.50 -11.67 -4.45
CA GLY A 173 -14.05 -11.44 -4.50
C GLY A 173 -13.55 -11.03 -5.89
N MET A 174 -14.17 -11.53 -6.96
CA MET A 174 -13.83 -11.14 -8.33
C MET A 174 -14.20 -9.67 -8.60
N HIS A 175 -15.37 -9.21 -8.15
CA HIS A 175 -15.79 -7.81 -8.33
C HIS A 175 -14.83 -6.86 -7.61
N ILE A 176 -14.46 -7.19 -6.36
CA ILE A 176 -13.50 -6.41 -5.57
C ILE A 176 -12.13 -6.42 -6.27
N ALA A 177 -11.62 -7.60 -6.66
CA ALA A 177 -10.31 -7.73 -7.31
C ALA A 177 -10.23 -7.03 -8.68
N ASN A 178 -11.37 -6.73 -9.32
CA ASN A 178 -11.42 -5.95 -10.54
C ASN A 178 -11.51 -4.42 -10.30
N GLY A 179 -11.51 -3.95 -9.03
CA GLY A 179 -11.41 -2.53 -8.70
C GLY A 179 -12.65 -1.91 -8.06
N MET A 180 -13.67 -2.74 -7.72
CA MET A 180 -14.94 -2.23 -7.18
C MET A 180 -14.91 -2.02 -5.67
N TYR A 181 -14.21 -1.01 -5.22
CA TYR A 181 -14.12 -0.57 -3.83
C TYR A 181 -13.84 0.93 -3.73
N GLY A 182 -14.14 1.52 -2.58
CA GLY A 182 -13.84 2.91 -2.25
C GLY A 182 -14.04 3.19 -0.77
N LEU A 183 -13.96 4.45 -0.36
CA LEU A 183 -14.16 4.89 1.02
C LEU A 183 -15.36 5.82 1.16
N ILE A 184 -16.12 5.61 2.23
CA ILE A 184 -17.11 6.54 2.74
C ILE A 184 -16.71 6.98 4.15
N TYR A 185 -16.57 8.28 4.35
CA TYR A 185 -16.27 8.89 5.64
C TYR A 185 -17.54 9.50 6.24
N VAL A 186 -18.00 8.92 7.33
CA VAL A 186 -19.05 9.50 8.17
C VAL A 186 -18.37 10.42 9.16
N GLN A 187 -18.30 11.70 8.82
CA GLN A 187 -17.67 12.73 9.65
C GLN A 187 -18.39 12.83 10.98
N PRO A 188 -17.68 12.72 12.14
CA PRO A 188 -18.31 12.86 13.45
C PRO A 188 -18.83 14.26 13.68
N LYS A 189 -19.81 14.41 14.59
CA LYS A 189 -20.33 15.72 15.02
C LYS A 189 -19.25 16.60 15.62
N ALA A 190 -18.38 16.00 16.45
CA ALA A 190 -17.14 16.63 16.91
C ALA A 190 -16.08 16.39 15.85
N GLU A 191 -15.82 17.38 15.01
CA GLU A 191 -14.83 17.27 13.93
C GLU A 191 -13.43 16.86 14.47
N LEU A 192 -12.71 16.09 13.67
CA LEU A 192 -11.30 15.91 13.89
C LEU A 192 -10.56 17.26 13.77
N PRO A 193 -9.43 17.45 14.47
CA PRO A 193 -8.63 18.67 14.36
C PRO A 193 -8.35 19.02 12.89
N LYS A 194 -8.35 20.29 12.55
CA LYS A 194 -7.99 20.74 11.20
C LYS A 194 -6.56 20.36 10.87
N VAL A 195 -6.34 19.96 9.63
CA VAL A 195 -5.03 19.67 9.06
C VAL A 195 -4.83 20.49 7.78
N ASP A 196 -3.57 20.67 7.35
CA ASP A 196 -3.25 21.47 6.16
C ASP A 196 -3.50 20.67 4.87
N LYS A 197 -3.32 19.36 4.92
CA LYS A 197 -3.49 18.44 3.77
C LYS A 197 -4.34 17.23 4.15
N GLU A 198 -5.27 16.87 3.27
CA GLU A 198 -6.02 15.61 3.34
C GLU A 198 -5.82 14.83 2.05
N TYR A 199 -5.58 13.51 2.18
CA TYR A 199 -5.37 12.63 1.03
C TYR A 199 -6.17 11.35 1.18
N TYR A 200 -6.67 10.85 0.04
CA TYR A 200 -7.34 9.57 -0.11
C TYR A 200 -6.39 8.57 -0.76
N VAL A 201 -6.08 7.50 -0.03
CA VAL A 201 -5.21 6.42 -0.49
C VAL A 201 -5.88 5.08 -0.22
N MET A 202 -5.90 4.17 -1.20
CA MET A 202 -6.32 2.79 -0.99
C MET A 202 -5.31 1.81 -1.57
N GLN A 203 -4.97 0.80 -0.78
CA GLN A 203 -4.26 -0.37 -1.26
C GLN A 203 -5.23 -1.39 -1.85
N SER A 204 -4.79 -2.13 -2.86
CA SER A 204 -5.52 -3.24 -3.44
C SER A 204 -4.64 -4.19 -4.22
N GLU A 205 -5.21 -5.31 -4.64
CA GLU A 205 -4.52 -6.41 -5.29
C GLU A 205 -5.14 -6.71 -6.65
N PHE A 206 -4.28 -7.03 -7.63
CA PHE A 206 -4.73 -7.47 -8.94
C PHE A 206 -4.06 -8.80 -9.31
N TYR A 207 -4.88 -9.71 -9.82
CA TYR A 207 -4.51 -11.08 -10.17
C TYR A 207 -4.63 -11.24 -11.68
N THR A 208 -3.51 -11.10 -12.39
CA THR A 208 -3.49 -11.17 -13.86
C THR A 208 -3.14 -12.57 -14.36
N ALA A 209 -3.68 -12.97 -15.51
CA ALA A 209 -3.33 -14.26 -16.12
C ALA A 209 -1.86 -14.31 -16.50
N GLY A 210 -1.32 -13.21 -17.03
CA GLY A 210 0.10 -13.02 -17.30
C GLY A 210 0.93 -12.81 -16.03
N LYS A 211 2.24 -12.74 -16.21
CA LYS A 211 3.19 -12.44 -15.14
C LYS A 211 3.27 -10.93 -14.91
N TYR A 212 3.85 -10.55 -13.76
CA TYR A 212 4.14 -9.13 -13.50
C TYR A 212 4.94 -8.50 -14.66
N GLY A 213 4.43 -7.38 -15.20
CA GLY A 213 5.05 -6.65 -16.31
C GLY A 213 4.82 -7.24 -17.70
N GLU A 214 4.01 -8.28 -17.85
CA GLU A 214 3.63 -8.80 -19.16
C GLU A 214 2.76 -7.79 -19.90
N GLU A 215 3.23 -7.33 -21.07
CA GLU A 215 2.60 -6.23 -21.83
C GLU A 215 1.22 -6.63 -22.42
N GLY A 216 0.37 -5.65 -22.61
CA GLY A 216 -0.95 -5.78 -23.22
C GLY A 216 -2.09 -5.90 -22.21
N LEU A 217 -3.28 -6.21 -22.72
CA LEU A 217 -4.49 -6.36 -21.91
C LEU A 217 -4.47 -7.71 -21.17
N GLN A 218 -4.41 -7.66 -19.85
CA GLN A 218 -4.34 -8.84 -18.99
C GLN A 218 -5.73 -9.24 -18.47
N PRO A 219 -6.14 -10.50 -18.67
CA PRO A 219 -7.34 -11.05 -18.04
C PRO A 219 -7.15 -11.29 -16.55
N PHE A 220 -8.26 -11.29 -15.80
CA PHE A 220 -8.30 -11.72 -14.40
C PHE A 220 -7.98 -13.21 -14.25
N SER A 221 -7.24 -13.58 -13.21
CA SER A 221 -6.94 -14.95 -12.84
C SER A 221 -7.62 -15.37 -11.53
N MET A 222 -8.70 -16.13 -11.63
CA MET A 222 -9.38 -16.72 -10.46
C MET A 222 -8.46 -17.66 -9.68
N GLU A 223 -7.61 -18.42 -10.37
CA GLU A 223 -6.68 -19.36 -9.73
C GLU A 223 -5.72 -18.64 -8.78
N LYS A 224 -5.10 -17.54 -9.25
CA LYS A 224 -4.20 -16.73 -8.42
C LYS A 224 -4.95 -16.03 -7.28
N ALA A 225 -6.17 -15.55 -7.53
CA ALA A 225 -6.99 -14.90 -6.51
C ALA A 225 -7.35 -15.86 -5.35
N VAL A 226 -7.74 -17.08 -5.67
CA VAL A 226 -8.01 -18.12 -4.65
C VAL A 226 -6.75 -18.54 -3.89
N LYS A 227 -5.58 -18.49 -4.54
CA LYS A 227 -4.27 -18.77 -3.90
C LYS A 227 -3.69 -17.58 -3.12
N GLU A 228 -4.35 -16.42 -3.16
CA GLU A 228 -3.87 -15.19 -2.53
C GLU A 228 -2.48 -14.73 -3.06
N ASP A 229 -2.18 -15.03 -4.34
CA ASP A 229 -0.92 -14.68 -4.99
C ASP A 229 -1.13 -13.62 -6.10
N PRO A 230 -1.31 -12.34 -5.73
CA PRO A 230 -1.49 -11.26 -6.70
C PRO A 230 -0.19 -10.97 -7.45
N ASP A 231 -0.31 -10.64 -8.73
CA ASP A 231 0.83 -10.11 -9.51
C ASP A 231 1.12 -8.66 -9.12
N TYR A 232 0.07 -7.88 -8.83
CA TYR A 232 0.19 -6.48 -8.45
C TYR A 232 -0.46 -6.22 -7.10
N VAL A 233 0.23 -5.45 -6.26
CA VAL A 233 -0.32 -4.81 -5.07
C VAL A 233 0.00 -3.33 -5.22
N VAL A 234 -1.00 -2.48 -5.24
CA VAL A 234 -0.82 -1.08 -5.65
C VAL A 234 -1.58 -0.12 -4.74
N PHE A 235 -1.14 1.13 -4.70
CA PHE A 235 -1.95 2.24 -4.21
C PHE A 235 -2.72 2.88 -5.36
N ASN A 236 -3.97 3.24 -5.10
CA ASN A 236 -4.86 3.96 -6.01
C ASN A 236 -4.93 3.35 -7.42
N GLY A 237 -5.06 2.02 -7.48
CA GLY A 237 -5.45 1.25 -8.65
C GLY A 237 -4.38 0.97 -9.70
N SER A 238 -3.18 1.56 -9.60
CA SER A 238 -2.10 1.25 -10.54
C SER A 238 -0.71 1.50 -9.97
N VAL A 239 0.30 0.86 -10.56
CA VAL A 239 1.70 1.09 -10.22
C VAL A 239 2.06 2.54 -10.53
N GLY A 240 2.53 3.28 -9.53
CA GLY A 240 2.95 4.67 -9.68
C GLY A 240 1.82 5.70 -9.66
N ALA A 241 0.58 5.32 -9.33
CA ALA A 241 -0.56 6.25 -9.30
C ALA A 241 -0.35 7.48 -8.40
N ILE A 242 0.42 7.33 -7.32
CA ILE A 242 0.80 8.41 -6.40
C ILE A 242 2.32 8.52 -6.23
N ALA A 243 3.06 8.40 -7.34
CA ALA A 243 4.52 8.50 -7.37
C ALA A 243 4.99 9.45 -8.48
N ASN A 244 6.25 9.85 -8.45
CA ASN A 244 6.88 10.76 -9.41
C ASN A 244 6.13 12.09 -9.58
N ASP A 245 5.57 12.35 -10.77
CA ASP A 245 4.82 13.58 -11.06
C ASP A 245 3.44 13.59 -10.41
N ASN A 246 2.91 12.41 -10.04
CA ASN A 246 1.65 12.23 -9.31
C ASN A 246 1.84 12.15 -7.79
N ALA A 247 3.05 12.38 -7.28
CA ALA A 247 3.32 12.32 -5.84
C ALA A 247 2.44 13.29 -5.06
N LEU A 248 2.02 12.87 -3.87
CA LEU A 248 1.40 13.75 -2.89
C LEU A 248 2.38 14.87 -2.51
N THR A 249 1.88 16.01 -2.05
CA THR A 249 2.73 17.16 -1.76
C THR A 249 2.42 17.81 -0.42
N ALA A 250 3.45 18.23 0.32
CA ALA A 250 3.31 19.05 1.50
C ALA A 250 4.49 20.03 1.62
N LYS A 251 4.41 20.95 2.58
CA LYS A 251 5.51 21.83 2.97
C LYS A 251 5.94 21.54 4.39
N VAL A 252 7.20 21.78 4.69
CA VAL A 252 7.71 21.70 6.07
C VAL A 252 6.82 22.52 7.01
N GLY A 253 6.43 21.92 8.12
CA GLY A 253 5.52 22.48 9.11
C GLY A 253 4.05 22.18 8.89
N GLU A 254 3.64 21.69 7.69
CA GLU A 254 2.25 21.30 7.43
C GLU A 254 1.89 19.96 8.12
N SER A 255 0.66 19.87 8.57
CA SER A 255 0.01 18.67 9.06
C SER A 255 -0.69 17.93 7.92
N VAL A 256 -0.50 16.61 7.87
CA VAL A 256 -1.05 15.74 6.82
C VAL A 256 -1.98 14.71 7.46
N ARG A 257 -3.15 14.53 6.85
CA ARG A 257 -4.08 13.43 7.14
C ARG A 257 -4.23 12.55 5.92
N ILE A 258 -4.03 11.25 6.09
CA ILE A 258 -4.31 10.28 5.05
C ILE A 258 -5.49 9.39 5.49
N PHE A 259 -6.53 9.39 4.70
CA PHE A 259 -7.61 8.40 4.77
C PHE A 259 -7.13 7.18 4.00
N ILE A 260 -6.61 6.19 4.73
CA ILE A 260 -6.07 4.95 4.14
C ILE A 260 -7.09 3.82 4.23
N GLY A 261 -7.39 3.19 3.11
CA GLY A 261 -8.21 2.00 3.05
C GLY A 261 -7.50 0.83 2.37
N ASN A 262 -8.05 -0.36 2.56
CA ASN A 262 -7.58 -1.57 1.90
C ASN A 262 -8.77 -2.28 1.25
N GLY A 263 -8.84 -2.21 -0.08
CA GLY A 263 -9.84 -2.93 -0.86
C GLY A 263 -9.61 -4.44 -0.87
N GLY A 264 -8.41 -4.89 -0.58
CA GLY A 264 -8.04 -6.30 -0.63
C GLY A 264 -8.10 -6.87 -2.06
N PRO A 265 -8.76 -8.04 -2.27
CA PRO A 265 -9.68 -8.72 -1.34
C PRO A 265 -9.04 -9.59 -0.25
N ASN A 266 -7.77 -9.95 -0.35
CA ASN A 266 -7.18 -10.99 0.50
C ASN A 266 -6.14 -10.46 1.50
N LEU A 267 -5.21 -9.59 1.05
CA LEU A 267 -4.02 -9.25 1.82
C LEU A 267 -4.26 -8.08 2.78
N ILE A 268 -3.70 -8.19 3.98
CA ILE A 268 -3.63 -7.09 4.95
C ILE A 268 -2.54 -6.12 4.51
N SER A 269 -2.77 -4.82 4.66
CA SER A 269 -1.75 -3.79 4.48
C SER A 269 -1.06 -3.48 5.80
N SER A 270 0.28 -3.45 5.80
CA SER A 270 1.09 -2.91 6.88
C SER A 270 1.54 -1.50 6.48
N PHE A 271 0.64 -0.52 6.57
CA PHE A 271 0.86 0.82 6.07
C PHE A 271 1.87 1.61 6.91
N HIS A 272 2.88 2.15 6.24
CA HIS A 272 3.95 2.95 6.82
C HIS A 272 4.36 4.09 5.89
N VAL A 273 4.84 5.18 6.45
CA VAL A 273 5.48 6.28 5.73
C VAL A 273 6.95 6.33 6.12
N ILE A 274 7.83 5.90 5.21
CA ILE A 274 9.29 5.92 5.46
C ILE A 274 9.75 7.37 5.58
N GLY A 275 10.31 7.69 6.75
CA GLY A 275 10.82 9.02 7.08
C GLY A 275 9.96 9.77 8.08
N ASP A 276 8.81 9.22 8.50
CA ASP A 276 7.94 9.84 9.49
C ASP A 276 7.33 8.83 10.47
N ILE A 277 6.75 9.36 11.53
CA ILE A 277 6.01 8.63 12.57
C ILE A 277 4.62 9.25 12.65
N PHE A 278 3.58 8.42 12.60
CA PHE A 278 2.22 8.93 12.76
C PHE A 278 2.02 9.48 14.17
N ASP A 279 1.71 10.77 14.29
CA ASP A 279 1.33 11.39 15.56
C ASP A 279 0.07 10.72 16.12
N LYS A 280 -0.89 10.40 15.21
CA LYS A 280 -2.14 9.76 15.55
C LYS A 280 -2.58 8.76 14.48
N VAL A 281 -3.12 7.65 14.95
CA VAL A 281 -3.79 6.65 14.12
C VAL A 281 -5.17 6.38 14.70
N TYR A 282 -6.21 6.64 13.90
CA TYR A 282 -7.60 6.33 14.21
C TYR A 282 -7.99 5.06 13.43
N THR A 283 -7.95 3.90 14.11
CA THR A 283 -8.36 2.63 13.51
C THR A 283 -9.84 2.70 13.12
N GLU A 284 -10.15 2.35 11.87
CA GLU A 284 -11.50 2.45 11.27
C GLU A 284 -12.11 3.88 11.38
N GLY A 285 -11.28 4.91 11.54
CA GLY A 285 -11.73 6.28 11.76
C GLY A 285 -12.46 6.48 13.10
N GLY A 286 -12.19 5.63 14.10
CA GLY A 286 -12.77 5.71 15.44
C GLY A 286 -12.38 6.97 16.20
N SER A 287 -13.03 7.23 17.33
CA SER A 287 -12.87 8.48 18.08
C SER A 287 -11.62 8.57 18.98
N VAL A 288 -10.97 7.43 19.26
CA VAL A 288 -9.81 7.37 20.17
C VAL A 288 -8.56 6.98 19.36
N PRO A 289 -7.61 7.91 19.17
CA PRO A 289 -6.40 7.60 18.43
C PRO A 289 -5.36 6.86 19.26
N GLN A 290 -4.57 6.03 18.60
CA GLN A 290 -3.26 5.59 19.08
C GLN A 290 -2.24 6.67 18.74
N LEU A 291 -1.28 6.92 19.63
CA LEU A 291 -0.27 7.97 19.47
C LEU A 291 1.12 7.37 19.17
N ASN A 292 1.91 8.11 18.39
CA ASN A 292 3.31 7.78 18.08
C ASN A 292 3.46 6.39 17.42
N VAL A 293 2.69 6.14 16.38
CA VAL A 293 2.63 4.85 15.69
C VAL A 293 3.52 4.86 14.45
N GLN A 294 4.42 3.88 14.33
CA GLN A 294 5.29 3.77 13.15
C GLN A 294 4.61 3.10 11.96
N THR A 295 3.80 2.07 12.20
CA THR A 295 3.14 1.24 11.18
C THR A 295 1.77 0.83 11.67
N THR A 296 0.75 0.97 10.84
CA THR A 296 -0.61 0.55 11.18
C THR A 296 -1.09 -0.56 10.26
N LEU A 297 -1.85 -1.50 10.83
CA LEU A 297 -2.49 -2.56 10.05
C LEU A 297 -3.82 -2.05 9.50
N VAL A 298 -4.03 -2.28 8.20
CA VAL A 298 -5.30 -2.03 7.52
C VAL A 298 -5.78 -3.36 6.95
N PRO A 299 -6.75 -4.02 7.57
CA PRO A 299 -7.25 -5.31 7.10
C PRO A 299 -7.92 -5.17 5.73
N SER A 300 -8.08 -6.30 5.02
CA SER A 300 -8.90 -6.34 3.81
C SER A 300 -10.33 -5.90 4.13
N GLY A 301 -10.85 -4.95 3.37
CA GLY A 301 -12.17 -4.34 3.65
C GLY A 301 -12.19 -3.41 4.85
N GLY A 302 -11.03 -3.00 5.36
CA GLY A 302 -10.89 -2.06 6.48
C GLY A 302 -10.19 -0.77 6.12
N SER A 303 -10.01 0.09 7.11
CA SER A 303 -9.49 1.45 6.94
C SER A 303 -8.71 1.95 8.16
N SER A 304 -8.06 3.10 8.03
CA SER A 304 -7.53 3.90 9.15
C SER A 304 -7.41 5.36 8.72
N ILE A 305 -7.43 6.26 9.69
CA ILE A 305 -7.02 7.66 9.48
C ILE A 305 -5.68 7.84 10.16
N VAL A 306 -4.67 8.28 9.43
CA VAL A 306 -3.36 8.61 10.00
C VAL A 306 -3.09 10.11 9.89
N GLU A 307 -2.52 10.68 10.95
CA GLU A 307 -2.13 12.09 11.01
C GLU A 307 -0.67 12.21 11.44
N PHE A 308 0.07 13.09 10.79
CA PHE A 308 1.46 13.41 11.12
C PHE A 308 1.82 14.80 10.62
N LYS A 309 2.88 15.38 11.20
CA LYS A 309 3.41 16.68 10.81
C LYS A 309 4.78 16.49 10.16
N VAL A 310 4.97 17.07 8.99
CA VAL A 310 6.23 16.95 8.25
C VAL A 310 7.19 18.09 8.63
N ASP A 311 8.29 17.76 9.31
CA ASP A 311 9.23 18.74 9.85
C ASP A 311 10.57 18.83 9.11
N VAL A 312 10.80 17.98 8.12
CA VAL A 312 12.03 17.91 7.31
C VAL A 312 11.69 17.81 5.83
N PRO A 313 12.32 18.60 4.94
CA PRO A 313 12.10 18.45 3.50
C PRO A 313 12.70 17.16 2.99
N ALA A 314 11.87 16.33 2.34
CA ALA A 314 12.28 15.04 1.78
C ALA A 314 11.22 14.50 0.81
N THR A 315 11.52 13.42 0.13
CA THR A 315 10.51 12.55 -0.47
C THR A 315 10.26 11.39 0.48
N TYR A 316 9.16 11.46 1.20
CA TYR A 316 8.69 10.38 2.06
C TYR A 316 8.04 9.29 1.22
N ILE A 317 8.28 8.03 1.55
CA ILE A 317 7.78 6.90 0.77
C ILE A 317 6.65 6.19 1.51
N LEU A 318 5.48 6.17 0.92
CA LEU A 318 4.34 5.39 1.40
C LEU A 318 4.52 3.95 0.96
N VAL A 319 4.41 3.01 1.89
CA VAL A 319 4.66 1.59 1.64
C VAL A 319 3.65 0.68 2.33
N ASP A 320 3.40 -0.49 1.76
CA ASP A 320 3.08 -1.69 2.55
C ASP A 320 4.40 -2.26 3.08
N HIS A 321 4.59 -2.29 4.40
CA HIS A 321 5.84 -2.76 5.00
C HIS A 321 6.04 -4.29 4.88
N SER A 322 5.11 -5.00 4.23
CA SER A 322 5.36 -6.29 3.58
C SER A 322 6.20 -6.04 2.33
N ILE A 323 7.45 -5.71 2.52
CA ILE A 323 8.34 -4.91 1.66
C ILE A 323 8.45 -5.41 0.21
N PHE A 324 8.36 -6.73 -0.02
CA PHE A 324 8.32 -7.28 -1.38
C PHE A 324 7.06 -6.88 -2.16
N ARG A 325 5.95 -6.56 -1.49
CA ARG A 325 4.75 -6.01 -2.16
C ARG A 325 5.02 -4.60 -2.65
N THR A 326 5.75 -3.80 -1.88
CA THR A 326 6.10 -2.43 -2.25
C THR A 326 7.05 -2.40 -3.43
N PHE A 327 8.22 -3.01 -3.31
CA PHE A 327 9.27 -2.87 -4.32
C PHE A 327 9.18 -3.86 -5.48
N ASN A 328 8.38 -4.92 -5.38
CA ASN A 328 8.29 -5.95 -6.41
C ASN A 328 6.88 -6.13 -7.01
N LYS A 329 5.83 -5.59 -6.35
CA LYS A 329 4.44 -5.70 -6.82
C LYS A 329 3.74 -4.33 -6.97
N GLY A 330 4.37 -3.21 -6.52
CA GLY A 330 3.97 -1.84 -6.86
C GLY A 330 3.25 -1.02 -5.79
N SER A 331 3.15 -1.48 -4.52
CA SER A 331 2.52 -0.70 -3.44
C SER A 331 3.44 0.40 -2.89
N LEU A 332 3.86 1.28 -3.78
CA LEU A 332 4.73 2.42 -3.50
C LEU A 332 4.03 3.73 -3.83
N GLY A 333 4.01 4.64 -2.87
CA GLY A 333 3.59 6.03 -3.05
C GLY A 333 4.67 7.00 -2.58
N MET A 334 4.52 8.26 -2.92
CA MET A 334 5.45 9.33 -2.53
C MET A 334 4.70 10.54 -1.99
N LEU A 335 5.25 11.14 -0.94
CA LEU A 335 4.88 12.47 -0.44
C LEU A 335 6.12 13.37 -0.56
N LYS A 336 6.10 14.31 -1.51
CA LYS A 336 7.16 15.30 -1.69
C LYS A 336 6.95 16.47 -0.73
N VAL A 337 7.85 16.62 0.21
CA VAL A 337 7.86 17.73 1.18
C VAL A 337 8.93 18.73 0.80
N THR A 338 8.52 19.99 0.59
CA THR A 338 9.41 21.09 0.24
C THR A 338 9.50 22.09 1.40
N GLY A 339 10.64 22.76 1.54
CA GLY A 339 10.88 23.76 2.58
C GLY A 339 12.34 23.82 3.00
N ASP A 340 12.61 24.52 4.08
CA ASP A 340 13.96 24.68 4.61
C ASP A 340 14.41 23.43 5.37
N GLU A 341 15.70 23.11 5.28
CA GLU A 341 16.32 22.02 6.04
C GLU A 341 16.23 22.29 7.56
N ASN A 342 15.91 21.25 8.32
CA ASN A 342 15.96 21.25 9.77
C ASN A 342 17.03 20.28 10.27
N LYS A 343 18.26 20.78 10.40
CA LYS A 343 19.42 19.95 10.79
C LYS A 343 19.43 19.53 12.27
N GLU A 344 18.60 20.16 13.11
CA GLU A 344 18.42 19.71 14.50
C GLU A 344 17.61 18.39 14.56
N ILE A 345 16.67 18.21 13.62
CA ILE A 345 15.88 16.97 13.51
C ILE A 345 16.62 15.91 12.68
N TYR A 346 17.21 16.33 11.53
CA TYR A 346 17.93 15.40 10.66
C TYR A 346 19.12 16.09 10.00
N SER A 347 20.31 15.73 10.44
CA SER A 347 21.54 16.35 9.97
C SER A 347 21.97 15.94 8.56
N GLY A 348 21.43 14.84 8.04
CA GLY A 348 21.97 14.16 6.86
C GLY A 348 23.29 13.42 7.18
N LYS A 349 24.00 12.98 6.12
CA LYS A 349 25.29 12.30 6.25
C LYS A 349 26.37 13.29 6.73
N GLN A 350 26.98 13.02 7.88
CA GLN A 350 27.98 13.88 8.48
C GLN A 350 29.42 13.47 8.12
N ASN A 351 29.70 12.16 8.00
CA ASN A 351 30.99 11.68 7.56
C ASN A 351 30.86 10.36 6.75
N ASP A 352 31.96 9.93 6.16
CA ASP A 352 32.06 8.69 5.37
C ASP A 352 33.43 8.05 5.59
N ASP A 353 33.76 7.80 6.85
CA ASP A 353 35.04 7.24 7.23
C ASP A 353 35.11 5.75 6.96
N VAL A 354 36.33 5.26 6.70
CA VAL A 354 36.56 3.83 6.55
C VAL A 354 36.44 3.17 7.92
N TYR A 355 35.45 2.30 8.09
CA TYR A 355 35.29 1.52 9.30
C TYR A 355 36.47 0.53 9.48
N ARG A 356 37.23 0.71 10.57
CA ARG A 356 38.29 -0.21 10.97
C ARG A 356 37.92 -0.74 12.35
N PRO A 357 37.47 -1.99 12.50
CA PRO A 357 37.13 -2.56 13.79
C PRO A 357 38.38 -2.60 14.68
N GLU A 358 38.28 -2.15 15.92
CA GLU A 358 39.34 -2.25 16.92
C GLU A 358 39.72 -3.73 17.13
N GLY A 359 41.03 -4.04 17.12
CA GLY A 359 41.54 -5.40 17.29
C GLY A 359 41.46 -6.28 16.04
N GLY A 360 40.88 -5.77 14.97
CA GLY A 360 41.03 -6.35 13.66
C GLY A 360 42.50 -6.09 13.21
N ALA A 361 43.43 -6.99 13.50
CA ALA A 361 44.49 -7.15 12.54
C ALA A 361 43.76 -7.22 11.20
N ILE A 362 44.01 -6.25 10.30
CA ILE A 362 43.88 -6.58 8.89
C ILE A 362 44.73 -7.83 8.80
N GLN A 363 44.10 -9.00 8.82
CA GLN A 363 44.69 -10.09 8.12
C GLN A 363 44.77 -9.51 6.71
N SER A 364 45.90 -8.87 6.42
CA SER A 364 46.48 -9.04 5.14
C SER A 364 46.56 -10.56 5.04
N VAL A 365 45.48 -11.20 4.60
CA VAL A 365 45.59 -12.38 3.80
C VAL A 365 46.59 -11.88 2.82
N GLY A 366 47.86 -12.29 3.06
CA GLY A 366 48.99 -11.75 2.34
C GLY A 366 48.52 -11.72 0.94
N ALA A 367 48.65 -10.58 0.30
CA ALA A 367 48.43 -10.51 -1.09
C ALA A 367 49.50 -11.43 -1.71
N GLU A 368 49.33 -12.73 -1.50
CA GLU A 368 49.64 -13.64 -2.55
C GLU A 368 48.82 -13.06 -3.68
N LYS A 369 49.51 -12.30 -4.55
CA LYS A 369 49.06 -12.11 -5.89
C LYS A 369 48.60 -13.48 -6.31
N ALA A 370 47.28 -13.74 -6.12
CA ALA A 370 46.67 -14.87 -6.79
C ALA A 370 47.18 -14.76 -8.20
N PRO A 371 47.86 -15.78 -8.71
CA PRO A 371 48.46 -15.70 -10.03
C PRO A 371 47.36 -15.13 -10.90
N SER A 372 47.62 -14.01 -11.54
CA SER A 372 46.69 -13.42 -12.49
C SER A 372 46.68 -14.37 -13.69
N ILE A 373 46.02 -15.52 -13.48
CA ILE A 373 45.53 -16.33 -14.57
C ILE A 373 44.47 -15.43 -15.18
N SER A 374 44.87 -14.70 -16.21
CA SER A 374 43.92 -14.02 -17.06
C SER A 374 43.14 -15.11 -17.80
N VAL A 375 42.22 -15.75 -17.10
CA VAL A 375 41.26 -16.63 -17.75
C VAL A 375 40.40 -15.69 -18.59
N LYS A 376 40.75 -15.58 -19.87
CA LYS A 376 39.86 -14.93 -20.84
C LYS A 376 38.59 -15.77 -20.90
N LEU A 377 37.58 -15.34 -20.16
CA LEU A 377 36.28 -15.96 -20.24
C LEU A 377 35.72 -15.81 -21.66
N THR A 378 35.20 -16.87 -22.20
CA THR A 378 34.45 -16.81 -23.46
C THR A 378 33.20 -15.95 -23.29
N LYS A 379 32.64 -15.43 -24.38
CA LYS A 379 31.40 -14.64 -24.34
C LYS A 379 30.26 -15.40 -23.62
N ALA A 380 30.16 -16.71 -23.85
CA ALA A 380 29.16 -17.55 -23.19
C ALA A 380 29.37 -17.59 -21.67
N GLN A 381 30.60 -17.80 -21.21
CA GLN A 381 30.93 -17.78 -19.77
C GLN A 381 30.74 -16.41 -19.13
N MET A 382 31.00 -15.32 -19.86
CA MET A 382 30.71 -13.95 -19.40
C MET A 382 29.21 -13.72 -19.23
N LEU A 383 28.37 -14.17 -20.17
CA LEU A 383 26.93 -14.06 -20.09
C LEU A 383 26.35 -14.90 -18.94
N GLU A 384 26.82 -16.13 -18.76
CA GLU A 384 26.40 -16.99 -17.66
C GLU A 384 26.74 -16.38 -16.29
N LYS A 385 28.01 -15.97 -16.11
CA LYS A 385 28.47 -15.31 -14.88
C LYS A 385 27.70 -14.00 -14.64
N GLY A 386 27.52 -13.20 -15.69
CA GLY A 386 26.79 -11.93 -15.62
C GLY A 386 25.31 -12.12 -15.25
N GLY A 387 24.67 -13.15 -15.79
CA GLY A 387 23.28 -13.49 -15.46
C GLY A 387 23.11 -13.89 -14.00
N ARG A 388 24.05 -14.66 -13.44
CA ARG A 388 24.03 -15.00 -11.99
C ARG A 388 24.19 -13.75 -11.14
N ILE A 389 25.19 -12.91 -11.43
CA ILE A 389 25.42 -11.66 -10.68
C ILE A 389 24.20 -10.75 -10.79
N PHE A 390 23.59 -10.62 -11.98
CA PHE A 390 22.39 -9.83 -12.15
C PHE A 390 21.26 -10.33 -11.24
N THR A 391 21.00 -11.63 -11.21
CA THR A 391 19.96 -12.24 -10.41
C THR A 391 20.21 -12.07 -8.91
N GLU A 392 21.46 -12.25 -8.46
CA GLU A 392 21.83 -12.24 -7.05
C GLU A 392 21.95 -10.82 -6.47
N VAL A 393 22.33 -9.83 -7.30
CA VAL A 393 22.72 -8.49 -6.83
C VAL A 393 21.84 -7.40 -7.43
N CYS A 394 21.62 -7.40 -8.74
CA CYS A 394 21.01 -6.26 -9.45
C CYS A 394 19.48 -6.35 -9.49
N ALA A 395 18.95 -7.56 -9.63
CA ALA A 395 17.51 -7.79 -9.79
C ALA A 395 16.69 -7.37 -8.57
N ALA A 396 17.29 -7.28 -7.39
CA ALA A 396 16.64 -6.80 -6.18
C ALA A 396 16.05 -5.38 -6.36
N CYS A 397 16.78 -4.51 -7.08
CA CYS A 397 16.33 -3.14 -7.37
C CYS A 397 15.79 -3.02 -8.80
N HIS A 398 16.53 -3.54 -9.78
CA HIS A 398 16.18 -3.38 -11.20
C HIS A 398 15.17 -4.40 -11.71
N GLN A 399 14.67 -5.30 -10.87
CA GLN A 399 13.70 -6.36 -11.14
C GLN A 399 14.22 -7.46 -12.08
N PRO A 400 13.66 -8.69 -12.05
CA PRO A 400 14.21 -9.85 -12.75
C PRO A 400 14.30 -9.71 -14.29
N GLN A 401 13.47 -8.85 -14.88
CA GLN A 401 13.48 -8.57 -16.32
C GLN A 401 14.15 -7.23 -16.65
N GLY A 402 14.82 -6.61 -15.67
CA GLY A 402 15.46 -5.32 -15.83
C GLY A 402 14.50 -4.14 -16.05
N GLN A 403 13.19 -4.33 -15.78
CA GLN A 403 12.16 -3.31 -16.01
C GLN A 403 12.19 -2.16 -14.99
N GLY A 404 12.93 -2.32 -13.89
CA GLY A 404 12.97 -1.33 -12.81
C GLY A 404 11.66 -1.21 -12.05
N LEU A 405 11.55 -0.18 -11.23
CA LEU A 405 10.35 0.17 -10.49
C LEU A 405 10.06 1.66 -10.69
N PRO A 406 8.90 2.04 -11.28
CA PRO A 406 8.56 3.43 -11.49
C PRO A 406 8.72 4.27 -10.23
N GLY A 407 9.43 5.40 -10.35
CA GLY A 407 9.69 6.31 -9.26
C GLY A 407 10.83 5.95 -8.31
N ALA A 408 11.25 4.68 -8.24
CA ALA A 408 12.27 4.22 -7.30
C ALA A 408 13.55 3.77 -8.00
N PHE A 409 13.44 2.84 -8.96
CA PHE A 409 14.61 2.25 -9.62
C PHE A 409 14.49 2.30 -11.15
N PRO A 410 15.48 2.87 -11.85
CA PRO A 410 15.44 3.01 -13.29
C PRO A 410 15.44 1.64 -13.99
N PRO A 411 14.79 1.53 -15.17
CA PRO A 411 14.87 0.33 -15.99
C PRO A 411 16.26 0.18 -16.60
N LEU A 412 16.73 -1.08 -16.64
CA LEU A 412 17.88 -1.50 -17.43
C LEU A 412 17.41 -2.06 -18.79
N ALA A 413 16.14 -2.48 -18.88
CA ALA A 413 15.52 -2.94 -20.11
C ALA A 413 15.33 -1.79 -21.10
N LYS A 414 15.76 -2.01 -22.37
CA LYS A 414 15.67 -1.02 -23.46
C LYS A 414 16.22 0.37 -23.04
N SER A 415 17.15 0.42 -22.08
CA SER A 415 17.63 1.67 -21.47
C SER A 415 18.49 2.49 -22.43
N ASP A 416 18.02 3.69 -22.78
CA ASP A 416 18.77 4.69 -23.53
C ASP A 416 20.04 5.11 -22.77
N TYR A 417 19.90 5.33 -21.46
CA TYR A 417 20.97 5.77 -20.58
C TYR A 417 22.13 4.76 -20.50
N LEU A 418 21.80 3.46 -20.40
CA LEU A 418 22.78 2.37 -20.37
C LEU A 418 23.51 2.19 -21.71
N ARG A 419 22.82 2.45 -22.83
CA ARG A 419 23.38 2.27 -24.18
C ARG A 419 24.22 3.45 -24.65
N ALA A 420 23.88 4.66 -24.23
CA ALA A 420 24.50 5.88 -24.73
C ALA A 420 25.99 6.01 -24.38
N ASP A 421 26.41 5.49 -23.22
CA ASP A 421 27.79 5.63 -22.76
C ASP A 421 28.22 4.41 -21.93
N LYS A 422 29.11 3.58 -22.52
CA LYS A 422 29.66 2.37 -21.88
C LYS A 422 30.56 2.70 -20.69
N GLN A 423 31.39 3.74 -20.77
CA GLN A 423 32.29 4.13 -19.70
C GLN A 423 31.53 4.64 -18.47
N ARG A 424 30.49 5.42 -18.72
CA ARG A 424 29.55 5.86 -17.66
C ARG A 424 28.90 4.65 -16.97
N ALA A 425 28.41 3.68 -17.74
CA ALA A 425 27.80 2.47 -17.19
C ALA A 425 28.79 1.68 -16.31
N ILE A 426 30.04 1.57 -16.72
CA ILE A 426 31.12 0.97 -15.93
C ILE A 426 31.37 1.77 -14.65
N GLY A 427 31.46 3.09 -14.74
CA GLY A 427 31.68 3.98 -13.61
C GLY A 427 30.58 3.87 -12.55
N ILE A 428 29.32 3.77 -12.98
CA ILE A 428 28.17 3.60 -12.08
C ILE A 428 28.27 2.29 -11.29
N VAL A 429 28.55 1.18 -11.94
CA VAL A 429 28.66 -0.12 -11.23
C VAL A 429 29.86 -0.15 -10.32
N LYS A 430 30.98 0.48 -10.73
CA LYS A 430 32.24 0.53 -9.99
C LYS A 430 32.22 1.45 -8.78
N ASN A 431 31.60 2.61 -8.93
CA ASN A 431 31.69 3.70 -7.95
C ASN A 431 30.34 4.05 -7.28
N GLY A 432 29.22 3.55 -7.83
CA GLY A 432 27.88 3.99 -7.46
C GLY A 432 27.49 5.29 -8.17
N ILE A 433 26.24 5.73 -7.93
CA ILE A 433 25.72 7.01 -8.38
C ILE A 433 24.69 7.51 -7.39
N SER A 434 24.61 8.82 -7.21
CA SER A 434 23.56 9.49 -6.41
C SER A 434 23.05 10.73 -7.14
N GLY A 435 21.79 11.08 -6.86
CA GLY A 435 21.15 12.26 -7.44
C GLY A 435 20.21 11.96 -8.60
N GLU A 436 19.81 13.04 -9.30
CA GLU A 436 18.83 12.96 -10.40
C GLU A 436 19.48 12.41 -11.68
N LEU A 437 18.78 11.47 -12.31
CA LEU A 437 19.12 10.97 -13.66
C LEU A 437 17.85 10.74 -14.48
N THR A 438 17.95 10.79 -15.79
CA THR A 438 16.85 10.53 -16.69
C THR A 438 17.12 9.26 -17.50
N VAL A 439 16.19 8.30 -17.46
CA VAL A 439 16.24 7.05 -18.23
C VAL A 439 14.94 6.88 -18.99
N ASN A 440 15.04 6.65 -20.30
CA ASN A 440 13.87 6.52 -21.20
C ASN A 440 12.87 7.69 -21.06
N GLY A 441 13.38 8.92 -20.84
CA GLY A 441 12.57 10.13 -20.65
C GLY A 441 11.96 10.30 -19.25
N VAL A 442 12.15 9.35 -18.33
CA VAL A 442 11.64 9.41 -16.95
C VAL A 442 12.76 9.81 -15.99
N LYS A 443 12.46 10.75 -15.09
CA LYS A 443 13.39 11.19 -14.04
C LYS A 443 13.35 10.25 -12.85
N PHE A 444 14.54 9.91 -12.36
CA PHE A 444 14.79 9.16 -11.13
C PHE A 444 15.72 9.96 -10.24
N ASN A 445 15.46 9.97 -8.95
CA ASN A 445 16.33 10.60 -7.96
C ASN A 445 16.56 9.61 -6.82
N GLY A 446 17.72 8.99 -6.80
CA GLY A 446 18.03 7.94 -5.84
C GLY A 446 19.52 7.69 -5.70
N VAL A 447 19.85 6.64 -4.98
CA VAL A 447 21.22 6.22 -4.73
C VAL A 447 21.40 4.77 -5.18
N MET A 448 22.31 4.51 -6.11
CA MET A 448 22.86 3.20 -6.37
C MET A 448 24.20 3.11 -5.64
N PRO A 449 24.35 2.30 -4.59
CA PRO A 449 25.59 2.22 -3.84
C PRO A 449 26.70 1.60 -4.68
N LYS A 450 27.94 1.90 -4.33
CA LYS A 450 29.09 1.15 -4.85
C LYS A 450 28.95 -0.32 -4.48
N LEU A 451 29.10 -1.19 -5.48
CA LEU A 451 29.09 -2.63 -5.29
C LEU A 451 30.52 -3.16 -5.15
N ASN A 452 30.74 -4.08 -4.22
CA ASN A 452 32.06 -4.70 -4.06
C ASN A 452 32.26 -5.85 -5.05
N LEU A 453 32.34 -5.51 -6.34
CA LEU A 453 32.56 -6.44 -7.45
C LEU A 453 33.97 -6.25 -8.04
N ASP A 454 34.64 -7.36 -8.37
CA ASP A 454 35.90 -7.33 -9.11
C ASP A 454 35.67 -6.95 -10.58
N ALA A 455 36.74 -6.59 -11.27
CA ALA A 455 36.69 -6.14 -12.67
C ALA A 455 36.10 -7.19 -13.62
N VAL A 456 36.32 -8.48 -13.38
CA VAL A 456 35.77 -9.58 -14.17
C VAL A 456 34.26 -9.68 -13.97
N SER A 457 33.79 -9.51 -12.73
CA SER A 457 32.36 -9.53 -12.38
C SER A 457 31.63 -8.32 -12.94
N ILE A 458 32.23 -7.12 -12.88
CA ILE A 458 31.66 -5.89 -13.48
C ILE A 458 31.55 -6.06 -15.00
N ALA A 459 32.62 -6.55 -15.66
CA ALA A 459 32.59 -6.80 -17.10
C ALA A 459 31.52 -7.83 -17.49
N ALA A 460 31.38 -8.90 -16.70
CA ALA A 460 30.40 -9.95 -16.94
C ALA A 460 28.97 -9.45 -16.80
N VAL A 461 28.63 -8.77 -15.70
CA VAL A 461 27.24 -8.30 -15.47
C VAL A 461 26.85 -7.21 -16.47
N LEU A 462 27.73 -6.29 -16.80
CA LEU A 462 27.46 -5.27 -17.83
C LEU A 462 27.33 -5.88 -19.23
N THR A 463 28.14 -6.88 -19.58
CA THR A 463 27.99 -7.63 -20.83
C THR A 463 26.62 -8.30 -20.90
N TYR A 464 26.17 -8.92 -19.80
CA TYR A 464 24.86 -9.55 -19.70
C TYR A 464 23.73 -8.52 -19.87
N VAL A 465 23.71 -7.45 -19.07
CA VAL A 465 22.64 -6.45 -19.09
C VAL A 465 22.58 -5.73 -20.44
N ARG A 466 23.72 -5.40 -21.04
CA ARG A 466 23.81 -4.72 -22.34
C ARG A 466 23.39 -5.58 -23.55
N SER A 467 23.34 -6.91 -23.38
CA SER A 467 22.93 -7.85 -24.43
C SER A 467 21.60 -8.56 -24.14
N ASN A 468 20.94 -8.24 -23.03
CA ASN A 468 19.64 -8.80 -22.64
C ASN A 468 18.59 -7.70 -22.45
N PHE A 469 17.38 -8.07 -22.08
CA PHE A 469 16.28 -7.15 -21.78
C PHE A 469 15.93 -6.18 -22.92
N GLY A 470 16.10 -6.63 -24.17
CA GLY A 470 15.87 -5.79 -25.37
C GLY A 470 16.98 -4.76 -25.64
N ASN A 471 18.12 -4.85 -24.96
CA ASN A 471 19.32 -4.10 -25.26
C ASN A 471 20.15 -4.82 -26.33
N THR A 472 20.86 -4.03 -27.16
CA THR A 472 21.71 -4.51 -28.27
C THR A 472 23.12 -3.93 -28.17
N GLY A 473 23.65 -3.83 -26.94
CA GLY A 473 24.99 -3.30 -26.68
C GLY A 473 26.10 -4.34 -26.85
N ASP A 474 27.31 -3.85 -27.10
CA ASP A 474 28.53 -4.64 -27.18
C ASP A 474 28.99 -5.13 -25.78
N ALA A 475 29.84 -6.14 -25.78
CA ALA A 475 30.43 -6.66 -24.55
C ALA A 475 31.35 -5.62 -23.88
N VAL A 476 31.49 -5.74 -22.57
CA VAL A 476 32.42 -4.97 -21.74
C VAL A 476 33.59 -5.85 -21.40
N THR A 477 34.83 -5.33 -21.59
CA THR A 477 36.05 -6.07 -21.28
C THR A 477 36.59 -5.68 -19.90
N VAL A 478 37.44 -6.54 -19.35
CA VAL A 478 38.12 -6.29 -18.07
C VAL A 478 39.05 -5.10 -18.16
N GLU A 479 39.69 -4.92 -19.32
CA GLU A 479 40.56 -3.79 -19.60
C GLU A 479 39.77 -2.46 -19.58
N GLU A 480 38.59 -2.42 -20.18
CA GLU A 480 37.72 -1.26 -20.13
C GLU A 480 37.30 -0.93 -18.69
N VAL A 481 36.98 -1.94 -17.86
CA VAL A 481 36.63 -1.74 -16.44
C VAL A 481 37.84 -1.19 -15.66
N ASN A 482 39.02 -1.69 -15.93
CA ASN A 482 40.25 -1.21 -15.26
C ASN A 482 40.66 0.21 -15.69
N ALA A 483 40.29 0.63 -16.90
CA ALA A 483 40.59 1.96 -17.43
C ALA A 483 39.71 3.06 -16.83
N VAL A 484 38.51 2.75 -16.34
CA VAL A 484 37.62 3.70 -15.67
C VAL A 484 38.11 3.91 -14.23
N LYS A 485 38.38 5.16 -13.86
CA LYS A 485 38.81 5.57 -12.52
C LYS A 485 37.66 5.56 -11.51
#